data_745b0fdef155b04e12749625b243045f
#
_entry.id   745b0fdef155b04e12749625b243045f
#
_cell.length_a   1.000
_cell.length_b   1.000
_cell.length_c   1.000
_cell.angle_alpha   90.00
_cell.angle_beta   90.00
_cell.angle_gamma   90.00
#
_symmetry.space_group_name_H-M   'P 1'
#
loop_
_entity.id
_entity.type
_entity.pdbx_description
1 polymer ?
#
loop_
_entity_poly.entity_id
_entity_poly.type
_entity_poly.pdbx_seq_one_letter_code
_entity_poly.pdbx_strand_id
1 'polypeptide(L)'
;VGGSINAFTSREYTCFHAKVLGRDLPLALDVLSDLVARPLFDPQEVEREKMVVLQEIKMTEDTPEDYIHDLFNRSFWGGHPLGAPITGEEETVRAFTSEKVREFFRRHWRPERMVVAAAGRLEHEEVVDLVHRHLGALEGGGLAIQRVPPDGAQGGVKVFRRDLEQVHLCLGVQGVPHTDPRRFPAMVLNTLLGGNMSSRLFQEVREKRGLTYAIYSFLHTYSDAGVIGVYAGTTSEEVQEVTELIARELEAVREGRV
;
A
#
# COMPACT_ATOMS: atom_id res chain seq x y z
N VAL A 1 18.80 23.39 -2.29
CA VAL A 1 17.69 24.29 -1.94
C VAL A 1 17.02 23.88 -0.61
N GLY A 2 17.45 22.79 0.01
CA GLY A 2 16.92 22.34 1.32
C GLY A 2 15.54 21.69 1.26
N GLY A 3 15.11 21.23 0.09
CA GLY A 3 13.89 20.44 -0.06
C GLY A 3 14.10 18.94 0.14
N SER A 4 13.01 18.19 0.13
CA SER A 4 13.02 16.71 0.10
C SER A 4 12.29 16.22 -1.13
N ILE A 5 12.80 15.12 -1.70
CA ILE A 5 12.18 14.38 -2.79
C ILE A 5 12.11 12.92 -2.37
N ASN A 6 11.01 12.24 -2.70
CA ASN A 6 10.83 10.82 -2.42
C ASN A 6 9.80 10.22 -3.39
N ALA A 7 9.70 8.90 -3.40
CA ALA A 7 8.68 8.17 -4.14
C ALA A 7 8.20 6.97 -3.33
N PHE A 8 6.98 6.54 -3.58
CA PHE A 8 6.45 5.28 -3.05
C PHE A 8 5.52 4.62 -4.06
N THR A 9 5.45 3.31 -3.98
CA THR A 9 4.53 2.50 -4.79
C THR A 9 3.48 1.87 -3.90
N SER A 10 2.22 2.01 -4.29
CA SER A 10 1.09 1.27 -3.76
C SER A 10 0.63 0.19 -4.75
N ARG A 11 -0.42 -0.54 -4.42
CA ARG A 11 -0.94 -1.59 -5.30
C ARG A 11 -1.54 -1.06 -6.62
N GLU A 12 -1.97 0.19 -6.66
CA GLU A 12 -2.65 0.75 -7.83
C GLU A 12 -1.96 1.97 -8.44
N TYR A 13 -0.98 2.57 -7.75
CA TYR A 13 -0.28 3.76 -8.25
C TYR A 13 1.12 3.89 -7.65
N THR A 14 1.98 4.62 -8.37
CA THR A 14 3.26 5.11 -7.89
C THR A 14 3.19 6.62 -7.74
N CYS A 15 3.68 7.16 -6.64
CA CYS A 15 3.70 8.59 -6.37
C CYS A 15 5.15 9.07 -6.25
N PHE A 16 5.51 10.05 -7.06
CA PHE A 16 6.74 10.83 -6.90
C PHE A 16 6.36 12.16 -6.30
N HIS A 17 7.01 12.58 -5.23
CA HIS A 17 6.64 13.81 -4.55
C HIS A 17 7.87 14.58 -4.06
N ALA A 18 7.73 15.89 -3.99
CA ALA A 18 8.73 16.76 -3.42
C ALA A 18 8.07 17.76 -2.45
N LYS A 19 8.81 18.15 -1.42
CA LYS A 19 8.44 19.23 -0.51
C LYS A 19 9.55 20.26 -0.54
N VAL A 20 9.22 21.46 -1.01
CA VAL A 20 10.17 22.56 -1.21
C VAL A 20 9.58 23.89 -0.70
N LEU A 21 10.40 24.93 -0.63
CA LEU A 21 9.88 26.30 -0.45
C LEU A 21 9.18 26.75 -1.75
N GLY A 22 8.15 27.62 -1.63
CA GLY A 22 7.36 28.07 -2.78
C GLY A 22 8.21 28.66 -3.93
N ARG A 23 9.31 29.36 -3.61
CA ARG A 23 10.25 29.91 -4.63
C ARG A 23 10.98 28.82 -5.44
N ASP A 24 11.07 27.60 -4.92
CA ASP A 24 11.80 26.49 -5.53
C ASP A 24 10.84 25.52 -6.27
N LEU A 25 9.56 25.86 -6.41
CA LEU A 25 8.55 25.09 -7.14
C LEU A 25 8.97 24.77 -8.60
N PRO A 26 9.52 25.72 -9.39
CA PRO A 26 9.95 25.42 -10.75
C PRO A 26 11.04 24.33 -10.80
N LEU A 27 12.01 24.37 -9.90
CA LEU A 27 13.07 23.37 -9.79
C LEU A 27 12.51 22.00 -9.38
N ALA A 28 11.58 21.97 -8.42
CA ALA A 28 10.95 20.71 -7.99
C ALA A 28 10.18 20.03 -9.13
N LEU A 29 9.42 20.80 -9.91
CA LEU A 29 8.69 20.30 -11.07
C LEU A 29 9.63 19.84 -12.20
N ASP A 30 10.73 20.56 -12.45
CA ASP A 30 11.74 20.14 -13.43
C ASP A 30 12.32 18.78 -13.05
N VAL A 31 12.80 18.61 -11.82
CA VAL A 31 13.39 17.35 -11.34
C VAL A 31 12.38 16.20 -11.34
N LEU A 32 11.16 16.41 -10.82
CA LEU A 32 10.12 15.38 -10.80
C LEU A 32 9.73 14.97 -12.23
N SER A 33 9.60 15.94 -13.13
CA SER A 33 9.26 15.69 -14.53
C SER A 33 10.35 14.92 -15.25
N ASP A 34 11.62 15.19 -14.97
CA ASP A 34 12.75 14.47 -15.54
C ASP A 34 12.74 13.00 -15.10
N LEU A 35 12.57 12.73 -13.81
CA LEU A 35 12.46 11.38 -13.27
C LEU A 35 11.32 10.58 -13.91
N VAL A 36 10.17 11.22 -14.12
CA VAL A 36 8.96 10.55 -14.62
C VAL A 36 8.92 10.43 -16.14
N ALA A 37 9.54 11.37 -16.88
CA ALA A 37 9.44 11.42 -18.32
C ALA A 37 10.68 10.90 -19.06
N ARG A 38 11.86 11.02 -18.46
CA ARG A 38 13.15 10.76 -19.13
C ARG A 38 14.11 9.86 -18.34
N PRO A 39 13.64 8.75 -17.70
CA PRO A 39 14.53 7.86 -16.97
C PRO A 39 15.52 7.18 -17.91
N LEU A 40 16.78 7.07 -17.49
CA LEU A 40 17.86 6.53 -18.31
C LEU A 40 17.82 5.00 -18.40
N PHE A 41 17.41 4.34 -17.33
CA PHE A 41 17.48 2.88 -17.19
C PHE A 41 18.84 2.30 -17.54
N ASP A 42 19.91 2.94 -17.02
CA ASP A 42 21.27 2.46 -17.23
C ASP A 42 21.40 1.00 -16.76
N PRO A 43 21.97 0.08 -17.56
CA PRO A 43 22.03 -1.33 -17.20
C PRO A 43 22.76 -1.60 -15.90
N GLN A 44 23.83 -0.84 -15.58
CA GLN A 44 24.56 -1.04 -14.34
C GLN A 44 23.76 -0.57 -13.12
N GLU A 45 23.03 0.55 -13.25
CA GLU A 45 22.16 1.05 -12.19
C GLU A 45 20.94 0.13 -11.98
N VAL A 46 20.39 -0.45 -13.04
CA VAL A 46 19.33 -1.47 -12.92
C VAL A 46 19.83 -2.70 -12.14
N GLU A 47 21.04 -3.18 -12.41
CA GLU A 47 21.61 -4.30 -11.64
C GLU A 47 21.88 -3.93 -10.18
N ARG A 48 22.29 -2.71 -9.87
CA ARG A 48 22.46 -2.24 -8.48
C ARG A 48 21.11 -2.16 -7.77
N GLU A 49 20.09 -1.58 -8.41
CA GLU A 49 18.76 -1.44 -7.84
C GLU A 49 18.10 -2.79 -7.58
N LYS A 50 18.30 -3.78 -8.45
CA LYS A 50 17.86 -5.16 -8.18
C LYS A 50 18.38 -5.68 -6.86
N MET A 51 19.65 -5.40 -6.52
CA MET A 51 20.22 -5.82 -5.24
C MET A 51 19.57 -5.11 -4.04
N VAL A 52 19.21 -3.85 -4.20
CA VAL A 52 18.46 -3.09 -3.18
C VAL A 52 17.08 -3.70 -2.98
N VAL A 53 16.32 -3.90 -4.05
CA VAL A 53 14.98 -4.50 -3.97
C VAL A 53 15.01 -5.92 -3.38
N LEU A 54 16.02 -6.74 -3.71
CA LEU A 54 16.20 -8.06 -3.11
C LEU A 54 16.48 -7.99 -1.61
N GLN A 55 17.14 -6.93 -1.13
CA GLN A 55 17.32 -6.69 0.30
C GLN A 55 16.01 -6.24 0.97
N GLU A 56 15.21 -5.41 0.31
CA GLU A 56 13.89 -5.00 0.81
C GLU A 56 12.94 -6.21 0.95
N ILE A 57 12.94 -7.12 -0.03
CA ILE A 57 12.19 -8.38 0.06
C ILE A 57 12.60 -9.16 1.31
N LYS A 58 13.91 -9.33 1.53
CA LYS A 58 14.41 -10.04 2.71
C LYS A 58 14.06 -9.34 4.02
N MET A 59 14.17 -8.00 4.07
CA MET A 59 13.77 -7.24 5.25
C MET A 59 12.30 -7.44 5.58
N THR A 60 11.41 -7.45 4.59
CA THR A 60 10.00 -7.74 4.79
C THR A 60 9.80 -9.17 5.29
N GLU A 61 10.47 -10.15 4.68
CA GLU A 61 10.39 -11.56 5.10
C GLU A 61 10.93 -11.80 6.51
N ASP A 62 11.95 -11.05 6.93
CA ASP A 62 12.58 -11.12 8.25
C ASP A 62 11.81 -10.32 9.31
N THR A 63 10.79 -9.55 8.91
CA THR A 63 9.90 -8.79 9.81
C THR A 63 8.51 -9.45 9.83
N PRO A 64 8.22 -10.32 10.79
CA PRO A 64 6.97 -11.11 10.78
C PRO A 64 5.70 -10.26 10.78
N GLU A 65 5.73 -9.09 11.41
CA GLU A 65 4.65 -8.12 11.43
C GLU A 65 4.30 -7.60 10.02
N ASP A 66 5.30 -7.34 9.19
CA ASP A 66 5.12 -6.90 7.80
C ASP A 66 4.77 -8.07 6.89
N TYR A 67 5.51 -9.18 7.04
CA TYR A 67 5.37 -10.35 6.18
C TYR A 67 3.99 -11.00 6.27
N ILE A 68 3.35 -10.98 7.45
CA ILE A 68 2.00 -11.53 7.62
C ILE A 68 0.99 -10.81 6.71
N HIS A 69 1.16 -9.52 6.44
CA HIS A 69 0.29 -8.77 5.54
C HIS A 69 0.43 -9.22 4.08
N ASP A 70 1.62 -9.58 3.63
CA ASP A 70 1.80 -10.14 2.29
C ASP A 70 1.19 -11.56 2.19
N LEU A 71 1.39 -12.39 3.19
CA LEU A 71 0.76 -13.72 3.28
C LEU A 71 -0.76 -13.63 3.34
N PHE A 72 -1.29 -12.68 4.11
CA PHE A 72 -2.72 -12.39 4.18
C PHE A 72 -3.27 -11.96 2.84
N ASN A 73 -2.67 -10.95 2.18
CA ASN A 73 -3.13 -10.47 0.88
C ASN A 73 -3.09 -11.57 -0.19
N ARG A 74 -2.02 -12.36 -0.23
CA ARG A 74 -1.89 -13.51 -1.13
C ARG A 74 -3.02 -14.52 -0.92
N SER A 75 -3.34 -14.81 0.33
CA SER A 75 -4.39 -15.77 0.69
C SER A 75 -5.79 -15.20 0.45
N PHE A 76 -5.99 -13.93 0.76
CA PHE A 76 -7.29 -13.25 0.68
C PHE A 76 -7.73 -13.00 -0.76
N TRP A 77 -6.83 -12.53 -1.62
CA TRP A 77 -7.12 -12.21 -3.02
C TRP A 77 -6.88 -13.37 -3.99
N GLY A 78 -6.38 -14.51 -3.47
CA GLY A 78 -6.04 -15.66 -4.30
C GLY A 78 -5.00 -15.31 -5.37
N GLY A 79 -5.22 -15.74 -6.61
CA GLY A 79 -4.34 -15.46 -7.74
C GLY A 79 -4.50 -14.07 -8.38
N HIS A 80 -5.32 -13.19 -7.79
CA HIS A 80 -5.52 -11.84 -8.32
C HIS A 80 -4.30 -10.95 -8.04
N PRO A 81 -3.94 -9.99 -8.94
CA PRO A 81 -2.80 -9.09 -8.77
C PRO A 81 -2.78 -8.30 -7.44
N LEU A 82 -3.94 -8.00 -6.85
CA LEU A 82 -4.02 -7.39 -5.51
C LEU A 82 -3.40 -8.25 -4.41
N GLY A 83 -3.24 -9.55 -4.63
CA GLY A 83 -2.57 -10.46 -3.70
C GLY A 83 -1.05 -10.48 -3.81
N ALA A 84 -0.48 -9.96 -4.90
CA ALA A 84 0.96 -9.94 -5.10
C ALA A 84 1.66 -8.94 -4.16
N PRO A 85 2.86 -9.22 -3.64
CA PRO A 85 3.64 -8.25 -2.88
C PRO A 85 4.06 -7.08 -3.77
N ILE A 86 4.14 -5.87 -3.20
CA ILE A 86 4.52 -4.66 -3.95
C ILE A 86 5.97 -4.73 -4.41
N THR A 87 6.85 -5.28 -3.59
CA THR A 87 8.27 -5.49 -3.89
C THR A 87 8.51 -6.58 -4.94
N GLY A 88 7.48 -7.36 -5.27
CA GLY A 88 7.60 -8.50 -6.16
C GLY A 88 8.16 -9.75 -5.49
N GLU A 89 8.50 -10.75 -6.31
CA GLU A 89 9.12 -12.01 -5.90
C GLU A 89 10.60 -11.99 -6.29
N GLU A 90 11.46 -12.62 -5.49
CA GLU A 90 12.91 -12.67 -5.75
C GLU A 90 13.24 -13.14 -7.17
N GLU A 91 12.59 -14.21 -7.64
CA GLU A 91 12.79 -14.74 -8.99
C GLU A 91 12.45 -13.71 -10.07
N THR A 92 11.33 -13.02 -9.92
CA THR A 92 10.87 -11.98 -10.85
C THR A 92 11.83 -10.81 -10.91
N VAL A 93 12.28 -10.32 -9.73
CA VAL A 93 13.22 -9.21 -9.63
C VAL A 93 14.57 -9.57 -10.27
N ARG A 94 15.08 -10.78 -10.01
CA ARG A 94 16.32 -11.27 -10.64
C ARG A 94 16.23 -11.33 -12.17
N ALA A 95 15.06 -11.59 -12.72
CA ALA A 95 14.83 -11.68 -14.16
C ALA A 95 14.67 -10.34 -14.87
N PHE A 96 14.63 -9.19 -14.16
CA PHE A 96 14.58 -7.88 -14.79
C PHE A 96 15.90 -7.53 -15.48
N THR A 97 15.75 -6.89 -16.64
CA THR A 97 16.85 -6.27 -17.40
C THR A 97 16.46 -4.82 -17.72
N SER A 98 17.44 -3.99 -18.03
CA SER A 98 17.20 -2.61 -18.47
C SER A 98 16.18 -2.52 -19.61
N GLU A 99 16.23 -3.45 -20.58
CA GLU A 99 15.30 -3.52 -21.70
C GLU A 99 13.87 -3.80 -21.25
N LYS A 100 13.67 -4.80 -20.37
CA LYS A 100 12.35 -5.14 -19.83
C LYS A 100 11.74 -3.99 -19.04
N VAL A 101 12.56 -3.33 -18.19
CA VAL A 101 12.10 -2.16 -17.41
C VAL A 101 11.72 -1.01 -18.35
N ARG A 102 12.53 -0.75 -19.38
CA ARG A 102 12.25 0.28 -20.39
C ARG A 102 11.00 -0.03 -21.21
N GLU A 103 10.77 -1.29 -21.57
CA GLU A 103 9.55 -1.72 -22.27
C GLU A 103 8.32 -1.51 -21.39
N PHE A 104 8.38 -1.94 -20.13
CA PHE A 104 7.32 -1.74 -19.16
C PHE A 104 7.00 -0.25 -18.98
N PHE A 105 8.03 0.58 -18.81
CA PHE A 105 7.88 2.02 -18.73
C PHE A 105 7.16 2.59 -19.94
N ARG A 106 7.65 2.32 -21.16
CA ARG A 106 7.02 2.78 -22.40
C ARG A 106 5.57 2.36 -22.55
N ARG A 107 5.20 1.20 -22.04
CA ARG A 107 3.83 0.68 -22.09
C ARG A 107 2.90 1.31 -21.07
N HIS A 108 3.38 1.59 -19.88
CA HIS A 108 2.54 1.93 -18.75
C HIS A 108 2.63 3.39 -18.29
N TRP A 109 3.77 4.06 -18.47
CA TRP A 109 3.96 5.47 -18.13
C TRP A 109 3.44 6.36 -19.26
N ARG A 110 2.16 6.74 -19.15
CA ARG A 110 1.45 7.51 -20.17
C ARG A 110 0.77 8.72 -19.56
N PRO A 111 0.74 9.89 -20.26
CA PRO A 111 0.14 11.09 -19.72
C PRO A 111 -1.32 10.91 -19.29
N GLU A 112 -2.10 10.07 -19.97
CA GLU A 112 -3.49 9.77 -19.62
C GLU A 112 -3.64 9.08 -18.25
N ARG A 113 -2.54 8.62 -17.67
CA ARG A 113 -2.49 7.93 -16.37
C ARG A 113 -1.76 8.74 -15.32
N MET A 114 -1.37 9.97 -15.65
CA MET A 114 -0.64 10.84 -14.73
C MET A 114 -1.57 11.89 -14.15
N VAL A 115 -1.42 12.15 -12.88
CA VAL A 115 -2.08 13.24 -12.17
C VAL A 115 -1.01 14.04 -11.47
N VAL A 116 -0.98 15.34 -11.71
CA VAL A 116 -0.13 16.25 -10.99
C VAL A 116 -0.98 17.01 -9.96
N ALA A 117 -0.58 16.97 -8.71
CA ALA A 117 -1.22 17.70 -7.63
C ALA A 117 -0.18 18.54 -6.90
N ALA A 118 -0.52 19.79 -6.62
CA ALA A 118 0.33 20.69 -5.87
C ALA A 118 -0.50 21.40 -4.79
N ALA A 119 0.07 21.56 -3.60
CA ALA A 119 -0.57 22.26 -2.50
C ALA A 119 0.46 23.13 -1.75
N GLY A 120 0.07 24.36 -1.39
CA GLY A 120 0.93 25.29 -0.67
C GLY A 120 0.76 26.73 -1.15
N ARG A 121 1.81 27.54 -0.96
CA ARG A 121 1.87 28.89 -1.48
C ARG A 121 2.26 28.87 -2.96
N LEU A 122 1.28 28.81 -3.85
CA LEU A 122 1.45 28.72 -5.30
C LEU A 122 0.23 29.33 -6.01
N GLU A 123 0.43 29.66 -7.28
CA GLU A 123 -0.64 30.08 -8.17
C GLU A 123 -0.96 28.93 -9.15
N HIS A 124 -2.24 28.64 -9.38
CA HIS A 124 -2.68 27.51 -10.20
C HIS A 124 -2.11 27.57 -11.62
N GLU A 125 -2.22 28.72 -12.26
CA GLU A 125 -1.77 28.92 -13.65
C GLU A 125 -0.26 28.73 -13.79
N GLU A 126 0.53 29.14 -12.78
CA GLU A 126 1.98 28.87 -12.77
C GLU A 126 2.29 27.38 -12.76
N VAL A 127 1.55 26.61 -11.95
CA VAL A 127 1.71 25.14 -11.92
C VAL A 127 1.33 24.51 -13.25
N VAL A 128 0.22 24.93 -13.85
CA VAL A 128 -0.25 24.45 -15.16
C VAL A 128 0.79 24.73 -16.24
N ASP A 129 1.33 25.96 -16.30
CA ASP A 129 2.35 26.35 -17.27
C ASP A 129 3.64 25.53 -17.10
N LEU A 130 4.08 25.29 -15.87
CA LEU A 130 5.26 24.48 -15.58
C LEU A 130 5.04 23.01 -16.00
N VAL A 131 3.89 22.43 -15.66
CA VAL A 131 3.53 21.06 -16.04
C VAL A 131 3.47 20.95 -17.57
N HIS A 132 2.83 21.89 -18.24
CA HIS A 132 2.76 21.90 -19.71
C HIS A 132 4.15 22.01 -20.34
N ARG A 133 5.02 22.83 -19.80
CA ARG A 133 6.41 22.99 -20.28
C ARG A 133 7.23 21.72 -20.19
N HIS A 134 7.12 21.00 -19.06
CA HIS A 134 7.96 19.84 -18.76
C HIS A 134 7.37 18.51 -19.26
N LEU A 135 6.04 18.36 -19.23
CA LEU A 135 5.35 17.10 -19.53
C LEU A 135 4.44 17.18 -20.76
N GLY A 136 4.17 18.39 -21.29
CA GLY A 136 3.23 18.57 -22.42
C GLY A 136 3.64 17.92 -23.72
N ALA A 137 4.92 17.57 -23.90
CA ALA A 137 5.42 16.86 -25.08
C ALA A 137 5.33 15.32 -24.95
N LEU A 138 4.83 14.78 -23.83
CA LEU A 138 4.67 13.33 -23.69
C LEU A 138 3.61 12.82 -24.66
N GLU A 139 3.99 11.78 -25.41
CA GLU A 139 3.08 11.15 -26.36
C GLU A 139 2.01 10.32 -25.63
N GLY A 140 0.75 10.63 -25.92
CA GLY A 140 -0.42 9.88 -25.48
C GLY A 140 -0.70 8.63 -26.32
N GLY A 141 -1.86 8.03 -26.12
CA GLY A 141 -2.35 6.90 -26.93
C GLY A 141 -1.99 5.51 -26.40
N GLY A 142 -1.79 5.41 -25.09
CA GLY A 142 -1.65 4.11 -24.43
C GLY A 142 -2.96 3.29 -24.47
N LEU A 143 -2.83 1.96 -24.52
CA LEU A 143 -3.98 1.05 -24.41
C LEU A 143 -4.64 1.23 -23.03
N ALA A 144 -5.98 1.21 -23.01
CA ALA A 144 -6.71 1.16 -21.75
C ALA A 144 -6.30 -0.09 -20.94
N ILE A 145 -6.04 0.09 -19.65
CA ILE A 145 -5.85 -1.05 -18.74
C ILE A 145 -7.22 -1.66 -18.51
N GLN A 146 -7.41 -2.90 -18.96
CA GLN A 146 -8.56 -3.68 -18.55
C GLN A 146 -8.32 -4.14 -17.11
N ARG A 147 -9.09 -3.60 -16.17
CA ARG A 147 -9.12 -4.10 -14.79
C ARG A 147 -10.17 -5.20 -14.71
N VAL A 148 -9.78 -6.28 -14.08
CA VAL A 148 -10.69 -7.38 -13.75
C VAL A 148 -10.84 -7.33 -12.24
N PRO A 149 -12.02 -7.06 -11.71
CA PRO A 149 -12.26 -7.10 -10.26
C PRO A 149 -11.91 -8.48 -9.70
N PRO A 150 -11.42 -8.57 -8.46
CA PRO A 150 -11.20 -9.88 -7.83
C PRO A 150 -12.55 -10.59 -7.63
N ASP A 151 -12.52 -11.92 -7.71
CA ASP A 151 -13.72 -12.78 -7.51
C ASP A 151 -14.29 -12.73 -6.07
N GLY A 152 -13.72 -11.88 -5.22
CA GLY A 152 -14.03 -11.71 -3.81
C GLY A 152 -12.97 -12.34 -2.90
N ALA A 153 -13.22 -12.21 -1.60
CA ALA A 153 -12.32 -12.75 -0.59
C ALA A 153 -12.32 -14.28 -0.59
N GLN A 154 -11.14 -14.87 -0.62
CA GLN A 154 -10.99 -16.32 -0.39
C GLN A 154 -11.15 -16.59 1.10
N GLY A 155 -12.20 -17.31 1.48
CA GLY A 155 -12.46 -17.68 2.86
C GLY A 155 -11.54 -18.79 3.37
N GLY A 156 -11.46 -18.92 4.68
CA GLY A 156 -10.77 -20.02 5.35
C GLY A 156 -9.62 -19.54 6.24
N VAL A 157 -8.97 -20.53 6.89
CA VAL A 157 -7.82 -20.30 7.75
C VAL A 157 -6.58 -20.82 7.04
N LYS A 158 -5.54 -19.99 6.97
CA LYS A 158 -4.21 -20.34 6.47
C LYS A 158 -3.21 -20.24 7.63
N VAL A 159 -2.41 -21.27 7.81
CA VAL A 159 -1.39 -21.33 8.85
C VAL A 159 -0.02 -21.48 8.20
N PHE A 160 0.84 -20.51 8.47
CA PHE A 160 2.24 -20.51 8.02
C PHE A 160 3.13 -20.73 9.25
N ARG A 161 3.89 -21.81 9.26
CA ARG A 161 4.73 -22.17 10.42
C ARG A 161 6.12 -21.58 10.25
N ARG A 162 6.54 -20.80 11.24
CA ARG A 162 7.90 -20.27 11.40
C ARG A 162 8.29 -20.38 12.87
N ASP A 163 9.58 -20.46 13.13
CA ASP A 163 10.12 -20.43 14.50
C ASP A 163 10.24 -18.97 14.93
N LEU A 164 9.25 -18.47 15.66
CA LEU A 164 9.11 -17.08 16.09
C LEU A 164 8.69 -17.06 17.56
N GLU A 165 9.07 -15.98 18.27
CA GLU A 165 8.64 -15.77 19.66
C GLU A 165 7.15 -15.42 19.76
N GLN A 166 6.57 -14.85 18.70
CA GLN A 166 5.16 -14.44 18.68
C GLN A 166 4.40 -15.11 17.55
N VAL A 167 3.10 -15.28 17.77
CA VAL A 167 2.12 -15.61 16.74
C VAL A 167 1.56 -14.31 16.17
N HIS A 168 1.67 -14.15 14.86
CA HIS A 168 1.08 -13.03 14.13
C HIS A 168 -0.23 -13.47 13.50
N LEU A 169 -1.29 -12.70 13.70
CA LEU A 169 -2.64 -12.99 13.26
C LEU A 169 -3.16 -11.86 12.36
N CYS A 170 -3.65 -12.22 11.18
CA CYS A 170 -4.43 -11.34 10.32
C CYS A 170 -5.81 -11.94 10.06
N LEU A 171 -6.86 -11.21 10.41
CA LEU A 171 -8.25 -11.52 10.13
C LEU A 171 -8.80 -10.48 9.16
N GLY A 172 -9.56 -10.88 8.17
CA GLY A 172 -10.15 -9.89 7.26
C GLY A 172 -11.39 -10.37 6.57
N VAL A 173 -12.21 -9.41 6.18
CA VAL A 173 -13.42 -9.59 5.37
C VAL A 173 -13.41 -8.62 4.21
N GLN A 174 -14.21 -8.91 3.19
CA GLN A 174 -14.35 -8.01 2.05
C GLN A 174 -14.90 -6.66 2.50
N GLY A 175 -14.17 -5.61 2.16
CA GLY A 175 -14.55 -4.22 2.34
C GLY A 175 -15.23 -3.66 1.10
N VAL A 176 -15.24 -2.33 1.00
CA VAL A 176 -15.86 -1.61 -0.11
C VAL A 176 -14.80 -0.95 -1.00
N PRO A 177 -15.04 -0.79 -2.31
CA PRO A 177 -14.13 -0.08 -3.18
C PRO A 177 -14.06 1.42 -2.86
N HIS A 178 -13.00 2.08 -3.32
CA HIS A 178 -12.80 3.52 -3.13
C HIS A 178 -13.93 4.39 -3.70
N THR A 179 -14.62 3.90 -4.74
CA THR A 179 -15.73 4.59 -5.39
C THR A 179 -17.06 4.47 -4.64
N ASP A 180 -17.17 3.55 -3.67
CA ASP A 180 -18.39 3.33 -2.91
C ASP A 180 -18.57 4.40 -1.81
N PRO A 181 -19.72 5.08 -1.70
CA PRO A 181 -19.96 6.06 -0.64
C PRO A 181 -19.88 5.47 0.77
N ARG A 182 -20.10 4.16 0.93
CA ARG A 182 -19.95 3.46 2.22
C ARG A 182 -18.50 3.44 2.72
N ARG A 183 -17.52 3.85 1.92
CA ARG A 183 -16.13 4.01 2.38
C ARG A 183 -16.03 4.94 3.59
N PHE A 184 -16.84 6.00 3.67
CA PHE A 184 -16.80 6.92 4.80
C PHE A 184 -17.28 6.29 6.12
N PRO A 185 -18.45 5.62 6.17
CA PRO A 185 -18.80 4.80 7.33
C PRO A 185 -17.75 3.71 7.65
N ALA A 186 -17.15 3.08 6.65
CA ALA A 186 -16.09 2.08 6.86
C ALA A 186 -14.83 2.69 7.49
N MET A 187 -14.45 3.91 7.13
CA MET A 187 -13.35 4.64 7.78
C MET A 187 -13.64 4.95 9.24
N VAL A 188 -14.88 5.37 9.55
CA VAL A 188 -15.32 5.59 10.94
C VAL A 188 -15.29 4.28 11.73
N LEU A 189 -15.81 3.20 11.14
CA LEU A 189 -15.78 1.86 11.74
C LEU A 189 -14.34 1.43 12.03
N ASN A 190 -13.43 1.57 11.09
CA ASN A 190 -12.03 1.22 11.26
C ASN A 190 -11.38 2.03 12.40
N THR A 191 -11.65 3.33 12.47
CA THR A 191 -11.13 4.19 13.55
C THR A 191 -11.64 3.77 14.91
N LEU A 192 -12.93 3.44 15.01
CA LEU A 192 -13.57 2.97 16.24
C LEU A 192 -13.02 1.60 16.68
N LEU A 193 -12.84 0.69 15.73
CA LEU A 193 -12.47 -0.71 16.01
C LEU A 193 -11.03 -0.85 16.47
N GLY A 194 -10.08 -0.31 15.69
CA GLY A 194 -8.65 -0.51 15.94
C GLY A 194 -7.74 0.58 15.37
N GLY A 195 -8.26 1.76 15.01
CA GLY A 195 -7.50 2.79 14.31
C GLY A 195 -6.63 3.68 15.19
N ASN A 196 -6.73 3.58 16.54
CA ASN A 196 -5.95 4.39 17.48
C ASN A 196 -5.95 3.79 18.88
N MET A 197 -5.21 4.42 19.82
CA MET A 197 -5.08 3.94 21.21
C MET A 197 -6.39 3.99 22.02
N SER A 198 -7.37 4.78 21.62
CA SER A 198 -8.70 4.82 22.26
C SER A 198 -9.70 3.85 21.62
N SER A 199 -9.30 3.11 20.61
CA SER A 199 -10.15 2.16 19.90
C SER A 199 -10.47 0.93 20.76
N ARG A 200 -11.56 0.26 20.40
CA ARG A 200 -12.10 -0.87 21.17
C ARG A 200 -11.11 -2.01 21.32
N LEU A 201 -10.49 -2.46 20.22
CA LEU A 201 -9.53 -3.55 20.26
C LEU A 201 -8.29 -3.18 21.09
N PHE A 202 -7.78 -1.97 20.92
CA PHE A 202 -6.63 -1.52 21.69
C PHE A 202 -6.94 -1.51 23.19
N GLN A 203 -8.09 -0.95 23.59
CA GLN A 203 -8.49 -0.89 24.98
C GLN A 203 -8.79 -2.26 25.58
N GLU A 204 -9.54 -3.13 24.86
CA GLU A 204 -9.97 -4.41 25.41
C GLU A 204 -8.85 -5.45 25.47
N VAL A 205 -8.00 -5.51 24.43
CA VAL A 205 -7.02 -6.58 24.31
C VAL A 205 -5.66 -6.18 24.88
N ARG A 206 -5.21 -4.94 24.58
CA ARG A 206 -3.90 -4.46 25.01
C ARG A 206 -3.96 -3.82 26.41
N GLU A 207 -4.76 -2.76 26.59
CA GLU A 207 -4.72 -1.97 27.84
C GLU A 207 -5.31 -2.70 29.04
N LYS A 208 -6.48 -3.32 28.87
CA LYS A 208 -7.16 -3.97 30.01
C LYS A 208 -6.60 -5.36 30.32
N ARG A 209 -6.09 -6.10 29.33
CA ARG A 209 -5.68 -7.49 29.51
C ARG A 209 -4.20 -7.76 29.27
N GLY A 210 -3.51 -6.88 28.57
CA GLY A 210 -2.08 -7.03 28.29
C GLY A 210 -1.71 -8.21 27.38
N LEU A 211 -2.67 -8.72 26.57
CA LEU A 211 -2.50 -9.94 25.77
C LEU A 211 -1.71 -9.72 24.48
N THR A 212 -1.48 -8.48 24.09
CA THR A 212 -0.75 -8.12 22.87
C THR A 212 -0.04 -6.79 23.03
N TYR A 213 1.12 -6.65 22.41
CA TYR A 213 1.78 -5.34 22.30
C TYR A 213 1.26 -4.54 21.09
N ALA A 214 0.93 -5.21 20.00
CA ALA A 214 0.45 -4.60 18.77
C ALA A 214 -0.88 -5.22 18.33
N ILE A 215 -1.93 -4.40 18.31
CA ILE A 215 -3.23 -4.74 17.75
C ILE A 215 -3.81 -3.49 17.07
N TYR A 216 -4.28 -3.65 15.84
CA TYR A 216 -4.94 -2.58 15.10
C TYR A 216 -5.87 -3.14 14.04
N SER A 217 -6.82 -2.32 13.59
CA SER A 217 -7.60 -2.60 12.40
C SER A 217 -7.08 -1.78 11.20
N PHE A 218 -7.25 -2.33 10.02
CA PHE A 218 -6.86 -1.68 8.77
C PHE A 218 -8.00 -1.72 7.75
N LEU A 219 -8.08 -0.68 6.93
CA LEU A 219 -9.01 -0.56 5.82
C LEU A 219 -8.23 -0.20 4.56
N HIS A 220 -8.20 -1.11 3.61
CA HIS A 220 -7.67 -0.82 2.28
C HIS A 220 -8.80 -0.78 1.28
N THR A 221 -8.90 0.34 0.56
CA THR A 221 -9.88 0.55 -0.51
C THR A 221 -9.15 0.69 -1.82
N TYR A 222 -9.51 -0.14 -2.79
CA TYR A 222 -9.00 -0.12 -4.15
C TYR A 222 -10.06 0.43 -5.10
N SER A 223 -9.73 0.58 -6.36
CA SER A 223 -10.66 1.14 -7.36
C SER A 223 -11.95 0.32 -7.51
N ASP A 224 -11.88 -0.99 -7.36
CA ASP A 224 -12.94 -1.96 -7.61
C ASP A 224 -13.16 -2.98 -6.48
N ALA A 225 -12.35 -2.94 -5.43
CA ALA A 225 -12.41 -3.85 -4.30
C ALA A 225 -12.00 -3.16 -2.99
N GLY A 226 -12.13 -3.87 -1.88
CA GLY A 226 -11.62 -3.42 -0.59
C GLY A 226 -11.50 -4.56 0.41
N VAL A 227 -10.77 -4.32 1.47
CA VAL A 227 -10.62 -5.21 2.62
C VAL A 227 -10.62 -4.40 3.91
N ILE A 228 -11.34 -4.89 4.91
CA ILE A 228 -11.21 -4.44 6.29
C ILE A 228 -10.69 -5.62 7.11
N GLY A 229 -9.70 -5.37 7.94
CA GLY A 229 -9.08 -6.44 8.71
C GLY A 229 -8.55 -5.98 10.06
N VAL A 230 -8.12 -6.96 10.84
CA VAL A 230 -7.49 -6.78 12.15
C VAL A 230 -6.18 -7.55 12.14
N TYR A 231 -5.14 -6.90 12.61
CA TYR A 231 -3.86 -7.52 12.93
C TYR A 231 -3.68 -7.60 14.45
N ALA A 232 -3.06 -8.67 14.93
CA ALA A 232 -2.58 -8.79 16.29
C ALA A 232 -1.30 -9.65 16.35
N GLY A 233 -0.33 -9.21 17.17
CA GLY A 233 0.85 -10.00 17.56
C GLY A 233 0.73 -10.42 19.03
N THR A 234 0.79 -11.73 19.32
CA THR A 234 0.57 -12.28 20.65
C THR A 234 1.39 -13.55 20.89
N THR A 235 1.28 -14.18 22.05
CA THR A 235 1.93 -15.47 22.32
C THR A 235 1.10 -16.65 21.81
N SER A 236 1.71 -17.83 21.74
CA SER A 236 1.00 -19.06 21.36
C SER A 236 -0.07 -19.48 22.38
N GLU A 237 0.13 -19.13 23.65
CA GLU A 237 -0.80 -19.42 24.73
C GLU A 237 -2.04 -18.51 24.69
N GLU A 238 -1.88 -17.27 24.24
CA GLU A 238 -2.91 -16.23 24.30
C GLU A 238 -3.68 -16.06 22.98
N VAL A 239 -3.20 -16.62 21.86
CA VAL A 239 -3.78 -16.42 20.54
C VAL A 239 -5.26 -16.78 20.45
N GLN A 240 -5.70 -17.78 21.18
CA GLN A 240 -7.10 -18.18 21.22
C GLN A 240 -7.94 -17.08 21.89
N GLU A 241 -7.54 -16.60 23.07
CA GLU A 241 -8.24 -15.55 23.79
C GLU A 241 -8.29 -14.25 23.00
N VAL A 242 -7.17 -13.86 22.38
CA VAL A 242 -7.09 -12.68 21.50
C VAL A 242 -8.09 -12.81 20.34
N THR A 243 -8.16 -13.97 19.69
CA THR A 243 -9.07 -14.23 18.58
C THR A 243 -10.54 -14.13 19.05
N GLU A 244 -10.88 -14.70 20.19
CA GLU A 244 -12.22 -14.64 20.76
C GLU A 244 -12.61 -13.20 21.13
N LEU A 245 -11.68 -12.40 21.67
CA LEU A 245 -11.93 -11.01 21.99
C LEU A 245 -12.17 -10.16 20.74
N ILE A 246 -11.36 -10.37 19.68
CA ILE A 246 -11.59 -9.72 18.39
C ILE A 246 -13.00 -10.03 17.87
N ALA A 247 -13.39 -11.30 17.90
CA ALA A 247 -14.71 -11.73 17.47
C ALA A 247 -15.84 -11.07 18.29
N ARG A 248 -15.71 -10.99 19.62
CA ARG A 248 -16.67 -10.32 20.50
C ARG A 248 -16.80 -8.83 20.21
N GLU A 249 -15.69 -8.14 19.96
CA GLU A 249 -15.70 -6.72 19.64
C GLU A 249 -16.38 -6.45 18.28
N LEU A 250 -16.11 -7.29 17.28
CA LEU A 250 -16.78 -7.22 15.99
C LEU A 250 -18.30 -7.46 16.11
N GLU A 251 -18.71 -8.44 16.92
CA GLU A 251 -20.11 -8.73 17.19
C GLU A 251 -20.78 -7.58 17.94
N ALA A 252 -20.14 -7.01 18.95
CA ALA A 252 -20.64 -5.87 19.70
C ALA A 252 -20.93 -4.67 18.78
N VAL A 253 -20.02 -4.38 17.87
CA VAL A 253 -20.20 -3.30 16.87
C VAL A 253 -21.36 -3.62 15.93
N ARG A 254 -21.47 -4.87 15.44
CA ARG A 254 -22.58 -5.31 14.60
C ARG A 254 -23.95 -5.13 15.27
N GLU A 255 -24.03 -5.32 16.58
CA GLU A 255 -25.25 -5.14 17.38
C GLU A 255 -25.50 -3.67 17.78
N GLY A 256 -24.68 -2.72 17.32
CA GLY A 256 -24.80 -1.30 17.65
C GLY A 256 -24.36 -0.92 19.07
N ARG A 257 -23.63 -1.78 19.73
CA ARG A 257 -23.00 -1.49 21.04
C ARG A 257 -21.67 -0.77 20.78
N VAL A 258 -21.76 0.54 20.65
CA VAL A 258 -20.62 1.43 20.36
C VAL A 258 -20.08 2.08 21.62
#